data_0b090886ded313fa8278b9f9a4de8b4e
#
_entry.id   0b090886ded313fa8278b9f9a4de8b4e
#
_cell.length_a   1.000
_cell.length_b   1.000
_cell.length_c   1.000
_cell.angle_alpha   90.00
_cell.angle_beta   90.00
_cell.angle_gamma   90.00
#
_symmetry.space_group_name_H-M   'P 1'
#
loop_
_entity.id
_entity.type
_entity.pdbx_description
1 polymer ?
#
loop_
_entity_poly.entity_id
_entity_poly.type
_entity_poly.pdbx_seq_one_letter_code
_entity_poly.pdbx_strand_id
1 'polypeptide(L)'
;MDDDEDGREQEGPESPPSPPGGDVLDPLVRPALVAATRLFLAAAVALVLVDETGEPRGTVAVGELAQALEDAGPQLWSGPSLEALAGRAPVRTSNLHGDDRWPALAGQAGLAGVNSLVCVPVEGPTGPAGTLTAVRRGDRPWQAQEIESLLTYAGVVASLVRAAAESERTSRVIDQLEHALQHRVVIEQAKGILMEREQLDPAGAFDRLRKAARARRRRVNEVAAEVVAGHPLPPSGPSNGNGGPPA
;
A
#
# COMPACT_ATOMS: atom_id res chain seq x y z
N MET A 1 16.60 -7.93 -54.04
CA MET A 1 15.16 -7.83 -53.79
C MET A 1 14.98 -8.21 -52.32
N ASP A 2 15.30 -7.19 -51.52
CA ASP A 2 15.40 -7.32 -50.07
C ASP A 2 14.02 -7.14 -49.47
N ASP A 3 13.56 -8.12 -48.71
CA ASP A 3 12.37 -8.00 -47.84
C ASP A 3 12.85 -7.98 -46.39
N ASP A 4 12.97 -6.76 -45.88
CA ASP A 4 13.13 -6.47 -44.46
C ASP A 4 11.78 -6.73 -43.78
N GLU A 5 11.63 -7.87 -43.10
CA GLU A 5 10.54 -8.10 -42.14
C GLU A 5 10.84 -7.39 -40.83
N ASP A 6 10.23 -6.23 -40.68
CA ASP A 6 10.16 -5.39 -39.49
C ASP A 6 9.44 -6.17 -38.36
N GLY A 7 10.21 -6.81 -37.49
CA GLY A 7 9.74 -7.49 -36.28
C GLY A 7 9.32 -6.48 -35.22
N ARG A 8 8.06 -6.01 -35.27
CA ARG A 8 7.44 -5.30 -34.16
C ARG A 8 7.10 -6.30 -33.07
N GLU A 9 7.94 -6.35 -32.04
CA GLU A 9 7.58 -6.95 -30.77
C GLU A 9 6.36 -6.20 -30.20
N GLN A 10 5.23 -6.90 -30.17
CA GLN A 10 4.02 -6.43 -29.47
C GLN A 10 4.30 -6.52 -27.97
N GLU A 11 4.62 -5.39 -27.36
CA GLU A 11 4.53 -5.24 -25.91
C GLU A 11 3.09 -5.56 -25.49
N GLY A 12 2.94 -6.65 -24.76
CA GLY A 12 1.67 -7.02 -24.12
C GLY A 12 1.24 -5.92 -23.14
N PRO A 13 -0.05 -5.80 -22.85
CA PRO A 13 -0.54 -4.78 -21.95
C PRO A 13 0.15 -4.91 -20.58
N GLU A 14 0.88 -3.87 -20.18
CA GLU A 14 1.43 -3.74 -18.84
C GLU A 14 0.31 -3.92 -17.81
N SER A 15 0.48 -4.88 -16.93
CA SER A 15 -0.41 -5.06 -15.79
C SER A 15 -0.46 -3.76 -14.98
N PRO A 16 -1.64 -3.29 -14.57
CA PRO A 16 -1.74 -2.06 -13.79
C PRO A 16 -0.90 -2.20 -12.50
N PRO A 17 -0.20 -1.14 -12.08
CA PRO A 17 0.62 -1.18 -10.89
C PRO A 17 -0.24 -1.54 -9.67
N SER A 18 0.22 -2.51 -8.89
CA SER A 18 -0.41 -2.90 -7.62
C SER A 18 -0.54 -1.66 -6.71
N PRO A 19 -1.68 -1.46 -6.04
CA PRO A 19 -1.87 -0.30 -5.19
C PRO A 19 -0.84 -0.28 -4.05
N PRO A 20 -0.30 0.88 -3.69
CA PRO A 20 0.68 0.99 -2.61
C PRO A 20 0.05 0.57 -1.27
N GLY A 21 0.61 -0.45 -0.64
CA GLY A 21 0.17 -1.01 0.65
C GLY A 21 -0.03 -2.53 0.65
N GLY A 22 -0.07 -3.20 -0.51
CA GLY A 22 -0.15 -4.66 -0.61
C GLY A 22 1.17 -5.36 -0.26
N ASP A 23 2.29 -4.74 -0.59
CA ASP A 23 3.62 -5.37 -0.49
C ASP A 23 4.07 -5.70 0.94
N VAL A 24 3.65 -4.95 1.95
CA VAL A 24 4.08 -5.16 3.35
C VAL A 24 3.14 -6.09 4.11
N LEU A 25 1.85 -6.04 3.80
CA LEU A 25 0.83 -6.90 4.44
C LEU A 25 0.91 -8.35 3.96
N ASP A 26 1.22 -8.56 2.68
CA ASP A 26 1.25 -9.89 2.05
C ASP A 26 2.18 -10.87 2.78
N PRO A 27 3.45 -10.56 3.10
CA PRO A 27 4.32 -11.49 3.82
C PRO A 27 3.83 -11.89 5.21
N LEU A 28 3.07 -11.01 5.87
CA LEU A 28 2.56 -11.26 7.21
C LEU A 28 1.27 -12.08 7.23
N VAL A 29 0.38 -11.85 6.28
CA VAL A 29 -0.92 -12.55 6.23
C VAL A 29 -0.88 -13.84 5.41
N ARG A 30 -0.03 -13.92 4.38
CA ARG A 30 0.07 -15.08 3.49
C ARG A 30 0.27 -16.42 4.20
N PRO A 31 1.16 -16.57 5.21
CA PRO A 31 1.30 -17.82 5.96
C PRO A 31 0.00 -18.25 6.65
N ALA A 32 -0.76 -17.29 7.20
CA ALA A 32 -2.06 -17.58 7.80
C ALA A 32 -3.06 -18.05 6.75
N LEU A 33 -3.14 -17.37 5.59
CA LEU A 33 -4.02 -17.81 4.50
C LEU A 33 -3.65 -19.21 4.00
N VAL A 34 -2.36 -19.55 3.88
CA VAL A 34 -1.90 -20.89 3.55
C VAL A 34 -2.34 -21.92 4.61
N ALA A 35 -2.27 -21.58 5.89
CA ALA A 35 -2.79 -22.45 6.93
C ALA A 35 -4.30 -22.66 6.80
N ALA A 36 -5.06 -21.60 6.47
CA ALA A 36 -6.49 -21.68 6.27
C ALA A 36 -6.87 -22.62 5.11
N THR A 37 -6.15 -22.63 3.98
CA THR A 37 -6.44 -23.59 2.88
C THR A 37 -6.40 -25.04 3.34
N ARG A 38 -5.44 -25.37 4.19
CA ARG A 38 -5.27 -26.72 4.74
C ARG A 38 -6.30 -27.04 5.82
N LEU A 39 -6.52 -26.14 6.77
CA LEU A 39 -7.47 -26.33 7.87
C LEU A 39 -8.90 -26.51 7.37
N PHE A 40 -9.29 -25.75 6.38
CA PHE A 40 -10.67 -25.75 5.86
C PHE A 40 -10.84 -26.58 4.59
N LEU A 41 -9.80 -27.30 4.14
CA LEU A 41 -9.81 -28.07 2.89
C LEU A 41 -10.34 -27.22 1.71
N ALA A 42 -9.89 -25.97 1.65
CA ALA A 42 -10.26 -25.04 0.61
C ALA A 42 -9.30 -25.18 -0.59
N ALA A 43 -9.82 -25.03 -1.81
CA ALA A 43 -9.00 -24.94 -3.02
C ALA A 43 -8.22 -23.63 -3.07
N ALA A 44 -8.81 -22.56 -2.52
CA ALA A 44 -8.12 -21.30 -2.28
C ALA A 44 -8.82 -20.50 -1.19
N VAL A 45 -8.06 -19.57 -0.61
CA VAL A 45 -8.53 -18.58 0.37
C VAL A 45 -8.07 -17.20 -0.08
N ALA A 46 -8.96 -16.21 -0.06
CA ALA A 46 -8.66 -14.82 -0.36
C ALA A 46 -9.02 -13.92 0.81
N LEU A 47 -8.17 -12.93 1.06
CA LEU A 47 -8.42 -11.81 1.97
C LEU A 47 -8.60 -10.56 1.11
N VAL A 48 -9.79 -9.96 1.17
CA VAL A 48 -10.04 -8.62 0.63
C VAL A 48 -9.92 -7.62 1.77
N LEU A 49 -9.01 -6.68 1.66
CA LEU A 49 -8.79 -5.64 2.66
C LEU A 49 -9.56 -4.38 2.30
N VAL A 50 -10.01 -3.64 3.30
CA VAL A 50 -10.63 -2.33 3.14
C VAL A 50 -9.82 -1.25 3.85
N ASP A 51 -9.98 -0.02 3.39
CA ASP A 51 -9.43 1.16 4.04
C ASP A 51 -10.37 1.71 5.15
N GLU A 52 -10.01 2.84 5.74
CA GLU A 52 -10.80 3.51 6.79
C GLU A 52 -12.16 4.02 6.28
N THR A 53 -12.34 4.17 4.99
CA THR A 53 -13.61 4.58 4.34
C THR A 53 -14.48 3.37 3.98
N GLY A 54 -13.94 2.16 4.12
CA GLY A 54 -14.60 0.91 3.75
C GLY A 54 -14.44 0.53 2.29
N GLU A 55 -13.54 1.21 1.55
CA GLU A 55 -13.26 0.89 0.15
C GLU A 55 -12.16 -0.19 0.03
N PRO A 56 -12.22 -1.07 -0.99
CA PRO A 56 -11.26 -2.15 -1.15
C PRO A 56 -9.86 -1.62 -1.48
N ARG A 57 -8.86 -2.06 -0.73
CA ARG A 57 -7.44 -1.74 -0.95
C ARG A 57 -6.71 -2.76 -1.81
N GLY A 58 -7.19 -3.99 -1.81
CA GLY A 58 -6.58 -5.09 -2.56
C GLY A 58 -7.05 -6.45 -2.10
N THR A 59 -6.67 -7.45 -2.87
CA THR A 59 -6.96 -8.86 -2.59
C THR A 59 -5.65 -9.63 -2.51
N VAL A 60 -5.48 -10.41 -1.45
CA VAL A 60 -4.37 -11.37 -1.29
C VAL A 60 -4.98 -12.76 -1.29
N ALA A 61 -4.55 -13.64 -2.18
CA ALA A 61 -5.06 -14.99 -2.23
C ALA A 61 -3.95 -16.05 -2.21
N VAL A 62 -4.30 -17.25 -1.77
CA VAL A 62 -3.42 -18.42 -1.72
C VAL A 62 -4.19 -19.69 -2.11
N GLY A 63 -3.47 -20.71 -2.55
CA GLY A 63 -4.03 -21.97 -2.98
C GLY A 63 -3.99 -22.16 -4.50
N GLU A 64 -4.61 -23.24 -4.98
CA GLU A 64 -4.60 -23.59 -6.40
C GLU A 64 -5.30 -22.57 -7.31
N LEU A 65 -6.21 -21.78 -6.74
CA LEU A 65 -7.00 -20.78 -7.44
C LEU A 65 -6.65 -19.35 -7.00
N ALA A 66 -5.46 -19.15 -6.42
CA ALA A 66 -5.04 -17.84 -5.89
C ALA A 66 -5.18 -16.74 -6.96
N GLN A 67 -4.54 -16.93 -8.12
CA GLN A 67 -4.58 -15.96 -9.20
C GLN A 67 -6.02 -15.66 -9.65
N ALA A 68 -6.85 -16.71 -9.81
CA ALA A 68 -8.24 -16.53 -10.22
C ALA A 68 -9.06 -15.73 -9.19
N LEU A 69 -8.77 -15.88 -7.90
CA LEU A 69 -9.42 -15.10 -6.86
C LEU A 69 -8.91 -13.66 -6.79
N GLU A 70 -7.63 -13.43 -7.06
CA GLU A 70 -7.06 -12.08 -7.16
C GLU A 70 -7.63 -11.34 -8.38
N ASP A 71 -7.69 -11.99 -9.52
CA ASP A 71 -8.30 -11.45 -10.75
C ASP A 71 -9.80 -11.17 -10.57
N ALA A 72 -10.49 -11.99 -9.75
CA ALA A 72 -11.90 -11.80 -9.39
C ALA A 72 -12.10 -10.84 -8.21
N GLY A 73 -11.06 -10.19 -7.71
CA GLY A 73 -11.13 -9.29 -6.55
C GLY A 73 -12.25 -8.25 -6.59
N PRO A 74 -12.45 -7.52 -7.71
CA PRO A 74 -13.57 -6.57 -7.85
C PRO A 74 -14.94 -7.22 -7.73
N GLN A 75 -15.12 -8.44 -8.26
CA GLN A 75 -16.37 -9.19 -8.18
C GLN A 75 -16.59 -9.82 -6.80
N LEU A 76 -15.52 -10.25 -6.14
CA LEU A 76 -15.56 -10.67 -4.75
C LEU A 76 -15.99 -9.51 -3.87
N TRP A 77 -15.44 -8.31 -4.10
CA TRP A 77 -15.80 -7.12 -3.37
C TRP A 77 -17.26 -6.73 -3.56
N SER A 78 -17.71 -6.52 -4.79
CA SER A 78 -19.07 -6.08 -5.12
C SER A 78 -20.15 -7.14 -4.88
N GLY A 79 -19.74 -8.38 -4.59
CA GLY A 79 -20.60 -9.53 -4.33
C GLY A 79 -20.58 -9.97 -2.88
N PRO A 80 -19.98 -11.15 -2.58
CA PRO A 80 -20.04 -11.75 -1.25
C PRO A 80 -19.36 -10.94 -0.16
N SER A 81 -18.30 -10.17 -0.48
CA SER A 81 -17.61 -9.34 0.51
C SER A 81 -18.49 -8.22 1.01
N LEU A 82 -19.12 -7.46 0.11
CA LEU A 82 -20.01 -6.37 0.50
C LEU A 82 -21.23 -6.89 1.27
N GLU A 83 -21.80 -8.03 0.85
CA GLU A 83 -22.93 -8.66 1.57
C GLU A 83 -22.52 -9.08 2.98
N ALA A 84 -21.35 -9.73 3.13
CA ALA A 84 -20.86 -10.15 4.44
C ALA A 84 -20.56 -8.98 5.38
N LEU A 85 -19.97 -7.89 4.86
CA LEU A 85 -19.69 -6.69 5.65
C LEU A 85 -20.96 -5.93 6.04
N ALA A 86 -21.87 -5.74 5.10
CA ALA A 86 -23.16 -5.05 5.37
C ALA A 86 -24.01 -5.81 6.38
N GLY A 87 -24.07 -7.14 6.26
CA GLY A 87 -24.79 -8.02 7.17
C GLY A 87 -24.05 -8.33 8.48
N ARG A 88 -22.76 -8.02 8.58
CA ARG A 88 -21.84 -8.44 9.66
C ARG A 88 -21.97 -9.93 9.98
N ALA A 89 -22.15 -10.74 8.96
CA ALA A 89 -22.43 -12.16 9.08
C ALA A 89 -21.80 -12.93 7.91
N PRO A 90 -21.50 -14.23 8.12
CA PRO A 90 -21.05 -15.10 7.04
C PRO A 90 -22.05 -15.20 5.91
N VAL A 91 -21.56 -15.13 4.69
CA VAL A 91 -22.32 -15.33 3.46
C VAL A 91 -21.79 -16.57 2.77
N ARG A 92 -22.66 -17.40 2.22
CA ARG A 92 -22.26 -18.64 1.56
C ARG A 92 -23.14 -19.00 0.38
N THR A 93 -22.56 -19.79 -0.53
CA THR A 93 -23.27 -20.55 -1.54
C THR A 93 -22.69 -21.96 -1.69
N SER A 94 -23.49 -22.91 -2.07
CA SER A 94 -23.03 -24.26 -2.47
C SER A 94 -23.11 -24.48 -3.98
N ASN A 95 -23.59 -23.48 -4.72
CA ASN A 95 -23.70 -23.49 -6.19
C ASN A 95 -23.44 -22.09 -6.72
N LEU A 96 -22.16 -21.72 -6.81
CA LEU A 96 -21.75 -20.38 -7.24
C LEU A 96 -22.28 -20.03 -8.63
N HIS A 97 -22.25 -20.97 -9.57
CA HIS A 97 -22.67 -20.72 -10.94
C HIS A 97 -24.17 -20.61 -11.13
N GLY A 98 -24.96 -21.12 -10.18
CA GLY A 98 -26.42 -21.00 -10.14
C GLY A 98 -26.92 -19.99 -9.11
N ASP A 99 -26.06 -19.18 -8.51
CA ASP A 99 -26.43 -18.19 -7.50
C ASP A 99 -26.65 -16.83 -8.16
N ASP A 100 -27.91 -16.44 -8.30
CA ASP A 100 -28.32 -15.19 -8.95
C ASP A 100 -27.88 -13.93 -8.18
N ARG A 101 -27.38 -14.06 -6.95
CA ARG A 101 -26.87 -12.91 -6.17
C ARG A 101 -25.59 -12.36 -6.75
N TRP A 102 -24.72 -13.22 -7.33
CA TRP A 102 -23.38 -12.80 -7.77
C TRP A 102 -23.05 -13.27 -9.19
N PRO A 103 -23.83 -12.89 -10.21
CA PRO A 103 -23.64 -13.36 -11.58
C PRO A 103 -22.30 -12.93 -12.18
N ALA A 104 -21.78 -11.75 -11.79
CA ALA A 104 -20.48 -11.27 -12.25
C ALA A 104 -19.32 -12.10 -11.71
N LEU A 105 -19.42 -12.59 -10.47
CA LEU A 105 -18.43 -13.50 -9.88
C LEU A 105 -18.53 -14.90 -10.50
N ALA A 106 -19.74 -15.41 -10.66
CA ALA A 106 -20.01 -16.71 -11.31
C ALA A 106 -19.49 -16.77 -12.75
N GLY A 107 -19.49 -15.63 -13.46
CA GLY A 107 -19.00 -15.50 -14.84
C GLY A 107 -17.47 -15.47 -14.99
N GLN A 108 -16.69 -15.46 -13.90
CA GLN A 108 -15.24 -15.44 -13.98
C GLN A 108 -14.69 -16.79 -14.47
N ALA A 109 -14.04 -16.80 -15.63
CA ALA A 109 -13.54 -18.02 -16.27
C ALA A 109 -12.53 -18.79 -15.39
N GLY A 110 -11.69 -18.07 -14.63
CA GLY A 110 -10.74 -18.67 -13.71
C GLY A 110 -11.37 -19.40 -12.53
N LEU A 111 -12.65 -19.13 -12.22
CA LEU A 111 -13.42 -19.79 -11.17
C LEU A 111 -14.27 -20.98 -11.69
N ALA A 112 -14.07 -21.38 -12.93
CA ALA A 112 -14.73 -22.58 -13.47
C ALA A 112 -14.40 -23.81 -12.59
N GLY A 113 -15.45 -24.54 -12.16
CA GLY A 113 -15.31 -25.67 -11.23
C GLY A 113 -15.28 -25.29 -9.75
N VAL A 114 -15.36 -24.02 -9.39
CA VAL A 114 -15.66 -23.58 -8.02
C VAL A 114 -17.17 -23.65 -7.83
N ASN A 115 -17.63 -24.55 -6.98
CA ASN A 115 -19.06 -24.68 -6.70
C ASN A 115 -19.46 -24.06 -5.38
N SER A 116 -18.62 -24.18 -4.34
CA SER A 116 -18.99 -23.65 -3.02
C SER A 116 -18.03 -22.56 -2.56
N LEU A 117 -18.62 -21.49 -2.02
CA LEU A 117 -17.94 -20.34 -1.48
C LEU A 117 -18.52 -20.00 -0.09
N VAL A 118 -17.65 -19.59 0.80
CA VAL A 118 -18.02 -18.92 2.06
C VAL A 118 -17.17 -17.66 2.21
N CYS A 119 -17.81 -16.57 2.57
CA CYS A 119 -17.18 -15.29 2.86
C CYS A 119 -17.56 -14.86 4.28
N VAL A 120 -16.59 -14.54 5.10
CA VAL A 120 -16.79 -14.09 6.47
C VAL A 120 -16.17 -12.70 6.66
N PRO A 121 -16.78 -11.83 7.47
CA PRO A 121 -16.23 -10.52 7.78
C PRO A 121 -14.96 -10.68 8.65
N VAL A 122 -13.99 -9.80 8.42
CA VAL A 122 -12.77 -9.61 9.24
C VAL A 122 -12.94 -8.30 9.99
N GLU A 123 -13.16 -8.38 11.29
CA GLU A 123 -13.41 -7.21 12.12
C GLU A 123 -12.10 -6.58 12.62
N GLY A 124 -11.96 -5.27 12.39
CA GLY A 124 -10.87 -4.46 12.93
C GLY A 124 -11.30 -3.73 14.22
N PRO A 125 -10.37 -2.99 14.85
CA PRO A 125 -10.64 -2.29 16.12
C PRO A 125 -11.60 -1.10 15.98
N THR A 126 -11.67 -0.48 14.81
CA THR A 126 -12.49 0.71 14.53
C THR A 126 -13.63 0.44 13.55
N GLY A 127 -13.73 -0.78 13.03
CA GLY A 127 -14.71 -1.18 12.02
C GLY A 127 -14.19 -2.36 11.21
N PRO A 128 -14.88 -2.72 10.12
CA PRO A 128 -14.44 -3.83 9.28
C PRO A 128 -13.04 -3.57 8.71
N ALA A 129 -12.19 -4.60 8.76
CA ALA A 129 -10.86 -4.60 8.15
C ALA A 129 -10.87 -5.26 6.76
N GLY A 130 -11.92 -6.00 6.44
CA GLY A 130 -12.05 -6.71 5.17
C GLY A 130 -12.92 -7.95 5.27
N THR A 131 -12.70 -8.89 4.36
CA THR A 131 -13.37 -10.20 4.33
C THR A 131 -12.41 -11.33 4.02
N LEU A 132 -12.67 -12.49 4.61
CA LEU A 132 -11.97 -13.72 4.32
C LEU A 132 -12.91 -14.65 3.55
N THR A 133 -12.54 -14.97 2.30
CA THR A 133 -13.31 -15.82 1.41
C THR A 133 -12.58 -17.15 1.21
N ALA A 134 -13.27 -18.26 1.40
CA ALA A 134 -12.76 -19.59 1.09
C ALA A 134 -13.64 -20.26 0.03
N VAL A 135 -12.98 -20.91 -0.95
CA VAL A 135 -13.64 -21.58 -2.06
C VAL A 135 -13.26 -23.05 -2.14
N ARG A 136 -14.19 -23.88 -2.61
CA ARG A 136 -13.99 -25.31 -2.87
C ARG A 136 -14.42 -25.68 -4.28
N ARG A 137 -13.73 -26.65 -4.84
CA ARG A 137 -14.19 -27.37 -6.02
C ARG A 137 -15.19 -28.45 -5.59
N GLY A 138 -16.10 -28.81 -6.50
CA GLY A 138 -17.12 -29.84 -6.25
C GLY A 138 -18.25 -29.38 -5.33
N ASP A 139 -19.18 -30.28 -5.06
CA ASP A 139 -20.52 -29.98 -4.49
C ASP A 139 -20.56 -30.06 -2.95
N ARG A 140 -19.41 -30.14 -2.28
CA ARG A 140 -19.38 -30.19 -0.82
C ARG A 140 -19.75 -28.84 -0.22
N PRO A 141 -20.91 -28.70 0.42
CA PRO A 141 -21.31 -27.46 1.05
C PRO A 141 -20.47 -27.15 2.31
N TRP A 142 -20.40 -25.88 2.66
CA TRP A 142 -19.84 -25.43 3.93
C TRP A 142 -20.79 -25.73 5.06
N GLN A 143 -20.33 -26.54 6.03
CA GLN A 143 -21.11 -26.89 7.23
C GLN A 143 -21.10 -25.73 8.23
N ALA A 144 -22.14 -25.63 9.05
CA ALA A 144 -22.26 -24.54 10.03
C ALA A 144 -21.02 -24.45 10.95
N GLN A 145 -20.51 -25.58 11.43
CA GLN A 145 -19.32 -25.62 12.28
C GLN A 145 -18.04 -25.15 11.56
N GLU A 146 -17.89 -25.47 10.27
CA GLU A 146 -16.75 -25.00 9.47
C GLU A 146 -16.80 -23.49 9.28
N ILE A 147 -18.01 -22.92 9.09
CA ILE A 147 -18.23 -21.48 8.95
C ILE A 147 -17.92 -20.77 10.27
N GLU A 148 -18.36 -21.29 11.39
CA GLU A 148 -18.08 -20.76 12.72
C GLU A 148 -16.57 -20.79 13.02
N SER A 149 -15.92 -21.87 12.65
CA SER A 149 -14.44 -22.01 12.77
C SER A 149 -13.71 -21.01 11.88
N LEU A 150 -14.19 -20.78 10.65
CA LEU A 150 -13.61 -19.80 9.73
C LEU A 150 -13.82 -18.37 10.23
N LEU A 151 -14.99 -18.07 10.80
CA LEU A 151 -15.27 -16.78 11.43
C LEU A 151 -14.33 -16.52 12.63
N THR A 152 -14.12 -17.53 13.47
CA THR A 152 -13.13 -17.47 14.56
C THR A 152 -11.73 -17.24 14.02
N TYR A 153 -11.36 -17.94 12.94
CA TYR A 153 -10.07 -17.79 12.28
C TYR A 153 -9.89 -16.39 11.68
N ALA A 154 -10.95 -15.78 11.18
CA ALA A 154 -10.92 -14.40 10.69
C ALA A 154 -10.49 -13.40 11.78
N GLY A 155 -10.79 -13.68 13.05
CA GLY A 155 -10.27 -12.91 14.20
C GLY A 155 -8.75 -13.00 14.35
N VAL A 156 -8.15 -14.16 14.04
CA VAL A 156 -6.68 -14.31 14.01
C VAL A 156 -6.09 -13.48 12.86
N VAL A 157 -6.68 -13.57 11.68
CA VAL A 157 -6.28 -12.76 10.50
C VAL A 157 -6.40 -11.27 10.81
N ALA A 158 -7.49 -10.83 11.45
CA ALA A 158 -7.68 -9.45 11.89
C ALA A 158 -6.53 -8.96 12.79
N SER A 159 -6.07 -9.81 13.70
CA SER A 159 -4.95 -9.49 14.59
C SER A 159 -3.63 -9.33 13.85
N LEU A 160 -3.38 -10.15 12.83
CA LEU A 160 -2.20 -10.03 11.97
C LEU A 160 -2.25 -8.76 11.11
N VAL A 161 -3.41 -8.46 10.50
CA VAL A 161 -3.62 -7.23 9.72
C VAL A 161 -3.36 -5.99 10.58
N ARG A 162 -3.86 -5.99 11.83
CA ARG A 162 -3.61 -4.90 12.77
C ARG A 162 -2.14 -4.75 13.13
N ALA A 163 -1.45 -5.85 13.47
CA ALA A 163 -0.04 -5.82 13.79
C ALA A 163 0.81 -5.29 12.61
N ALA A 164 0.46 -5.68 11.39
CA ALA A 164 1.09 -5.18 10.18
C ALA A 164 0.88 -3.66 10.01
N ALA A 165 -0.35 -3.17 10.19
CA ALA A 165 -0.67 -1.75 10.08
C ALA A 165 0.06 -0.91 11.15
N GLU A 166 0.21 -1.42 12.37
CA GLU A 166 0.98 -0.79 13.44
C GLU A 166 2.48 -0.73 13.11
N SER A 167 3.02 -1.82 12.56
CA SER A 167 4.42 -1.88 12.10
C SER A 167 4.69 -0.86 10.99
N GLU A 168 3.82 -0.75 10.00
CA GLU A 168 3.94 0.25 8.92
C GLU A 168 3.91 1.68 9.46
N ARG A 169 3.00 1.97 10.42
CA ARG A 169 2.93 3.30 11.05
C ARG A 169 4.24 3.63 11.77
N THR A 170 4.77 2.67 12.52
CA THR A 170 6.03 2.84 13.26
C THR A 170 7.19 3.07 12.29
N SER A 171 7.32 2.29 11.23
CA SER A 171 8.35 2.47 10.20
C SER A 171 8.27 3.84 9.55
N ARG A 172 7.08 4.30 9.17
CA ARG A 172 6.89 5.65 8.59
C ARG A 172 7.32 6.76 9.53
N VAL A 173 7.04 6.62 10.84
CA VAL A 173 7.49 7.59 11.84
C VAL A 173 9.01 7.60 11.97
N ILE A 174 9.64 6.41 11.99
CA ILE A 174 11.10 6.28 12.01
C ILE A 174 11.71 6.94 10.78
N ASP A 175 11.21 6.62 9.57
CA ASP A 175 11.70 7.21 8.32
C ASP A 175 11.57 8.74 8.31
N GLN A 176 10.45 9.28 8.82
CA GLN A 176 10.24 10.72 8.94
C GLN A 176 11.22 11.36 9.91
N LEU A 177 11.49 10.71 11.06
CA LEU A 177 12.45 11.19 12.05
C LEU A 177 13.89 11.13 11.52
N GLU A 178 14.27 10.04 10.87
CA GLU A 178 15.59 9.90 10.25
C GLU A 178 15.80 10.94 9.15
N HIS A 179 14.80 11.16 8.31
CA HIS A 179 14.84 12.19 7.27
C HIS A 179 14.97 13.60 7.86
N ALA A 180 14.24 13.88 8.95
CA ALA A 180 14.34 15.18 9.66
C ALA A 180 15.72 15.36 10.30
N LEU A 181 16.29 14.31 10.92
CA LEU A 181 17.63 14.33 11.51
C LEU A 181 18.71 14.52 10.44
N GLN A 182 18.63 13.80 9.32
CA GLN A 182 19.57 13.96 8.21
C GLN A 182 19.54 15.38 7.65
N HIS A 183 18.36 15.96 7.47
CA HIS A 183 18.23 17.36 7.03
C HIS A 183 18.90 18.34 8.00
N ARG A 184 18.74 18.11 9.30
CA ARG A 184 19.36 18.95 10.31
C ARG A 184 20.87 18.84 10.31
N VAL A 185 21.40 17.62 10.21
CA VAL A 185 22.86 17.36 10.15
C VAL A 185 23.49 18.06 8.95
N VAL A 186 22.91 17.92 7.77
CA VAL A 186 23.40 18.56 6.54
C VAL A 186 23.39 20.10 6.65
N ILE A 187 22.34 20.67 7.25
CA ILE A 187 22.27 22.13 7.49
C ILE A 187 23.35 22.58 8.45
N GLU A 188 23.56 21.84 9.56
CA GLU A 188 24.61 22.21 10.54
C GLU A 188 26.02 22.08 9.93
N GLN A 189 26.28 21.06 9.12
CA GLN A 189 27.55 20.92 8.39
C GLN A 189 27.77 22.08 7.42
N ALA A 190 26.73 22.41 6.63
CA ALA A 190 26.81 23.54 5.69
C ALA A 190 27.02 24.88 6.42
N LYS A 191 26.37 25.09 7.57
CA LYS A 191 26.62 26.25 8.43
C LYS A 191 28.08 26.31 8.87
N GLY A 192 28.66 25.20 9.35
CA GLY A 192 30.07 25.14 9.75
C GLY A 192 31.00 25.54 8.60
N ILE A 193 30.75 25.03 7.40
CA ILE A 193 31.54 25.38 6.21
C ILE A 193 31.42 26.86 5.86
N LEU A 194 30.21 27.45 5.93
CA LEU A 194 30.00 28.86 5.62
C LEU A 194 30.60 29.78 6.71
N MET A 195 30.52 29.38 7.98
CA MET A 195 31.17 30.09 9.06
C MET A 195 32.66 30.21 8.82
N GLU A 196 33.32 29.13 8.43
CA GLU A 196 34.76 29.14 8.14
C GLU A 196 35.10 29.92 6.86
N ARG A 197 34.38 29.67 5.77
CA ARG A 197 34.67 30.29 4.46
C ARG A 197 34.33 31.77 4.37
N GLU A 198 33.22 32.16 4.94
CA GLU A 198 32.69 33.54 4.84
C GLU A 198 32.82 34.32 6.14
N GLN A 199 33.48 33.76 7.19
CA GLN A 199 33.69 34.35 8.50
C GLN A 199 32.38 34.87 9.15
N LEU A 200 31.33 34.03 9.03
CA LEU A 200 30.01 34.34 9.55
C LEU A 200 29.79 33.72 10.94
N ASP A 201 28.91 34.32 11.73
CA ASP A 201 28.37 33.66 12.93
C ASP A 201 27.31 32.58 12.52
N PRO A 202 26.89 31.71 13.44
CA PRO A 202 25.93 30.65 13.16
C PRO A 202 24.59 31.16 12.60
N ALA A 203 24.14 32.33 13.02
CA ALA A 203 22.90 32.95 12.55
C ALA A 203 23.06 33.49 11.13
N GLY A 204 24.17 34.16 10.84
CA GLY A 204 24.53 34.66 9.52
C GLY A 204 24.73 33.53 8.50
N ALA A 205 25.37 32.44 8.91
CA ALA A 205 25.52 31.25 8.05
C ALA A 205 24.16 30.63 7.67
N PHE A 206 23.23 30.51 8.62
CA PHE A 206 21.89 30.02 8.34
C PHE A 206 21.10 30.97 7.46
N ASP A 207 21.17 32.29 7.71
CA ASP A 207 20.53 33.29 6.85
C ASP A 207 21.09 33.27 5.43
N ARG A 208 22.37 33.00 5.29
CA ARG A 208 23.04 32.83 3.98
C ARG A 208 22.45 31.66 3.19
N LEU A 209 22.26 30.51 3.85
CA LEU A 209 21.59 29.34 3.25
C LEU A 209 20.14 29.66 2.88
N ARG A 210 19.39 30.32 3.74
CA ARG A 210 17.98 30.70 3.47
C ARG A 210 17.84 31.65 2.29
N LYS A 211 18.71 32.65 2.17
CA LYS A 211 18.73 33.59 1.04
C LYS A 211 19.01 32.85 -0.26
N ALA A 212 20.01 31.95 -0.28
CA ALA A 212 20.35 31.15 -1.44
C ALA A 212 19.20 30.21 -1.84
N ALA A 213 18.54 29.56 -0.88
CA ALA A 213 17.40 28.68 -1.10
C ALA A 213 16.21 29.43 -1.72
N ARG A 214 15.88 30.62 -1.21
CA ARG A 214 14.82 31.49 -1.76
C ARG A 214 15.13 31.94 -3.18
N ALA A 215 16.37 32.39 -3.43
CA ALA A 215 16.77 32.84 -4.77
C ALA A 215 16.69 31.74 -5.83
N ARG A 216 16.95 30.50 -5.44
CA ARG A 216 16.90 29.32 -6.33
C ARG A 216 15.55 28.59 -6.30
N ARG A 217 14.58 29.03 -5.49
CA ARG A 217 13.28 28.36 -5.25
C ARG A 217 13.45 26.89 -4.86
N ARG A 218 14.44 26.61 -4.03
CA ARG A 218 14.78 25.27 -3.54
C ARG A 218 14.67 25.20 -2.01
N ARG A 219 14.65 23.96 -1.48
CA ARG A 219 14.64 23.75 -0.03
C ARG A 219 16.02 24.04 0.56
N VAL A 220 16.04 24.51 1.81
CA VAL A 220 17.30 24.87 2.52
C VAL A 220 18.24 23.67 2.64
N ASN A 221 17.71 22.46 2.91
CA ASN A 221 18.49 21.23 3.01
C ASN A 221 19.17 20.84 1.68
N GLU A 222 18.53 21.07 0.55
CA GLU A 222 19.11 20.79 -0.78
C GLU A 222 20.30 21.73 -1.05
N VAL A 223 20.13 23.01 -0.72
CA VAL A 223 21.20 24.00 -0.88
C VAL A 223 22.34 23.72 0.12
N ALA A 224 22.02 23.28 1.32
CA ALA A 224 22.99 22.85 2.31
C ALA A 224 23.81 21.65 1.84
N ALA A 225 23.17 20.67 1.21
CA ALA A 225 23.86 19.51 0.63
C ALA A 225 24.86 19.90 -0.48
N GLU A 226 24.51 20.88 -1.32
CA GLU A 226 25.44 21.43 -2.31
C GLU A 226 26.68 22.07 -1.65
N VAL A 227 26.49 22.83 -0.57
CA VAL A 227 27.60 23.44 0.18
C VAL A 227 28.50 22.36 0.78
N VAL A 228 27.92 21.31 1.36
CA VAL A 228 28.67 20.16 1.90
C VAL A 228 29.43 19.42 0.79
N ALA A 229 28.84 19.30 -0.40
CA ALA A 229 29.50 18.73 -1.58
C ALA A 229 30.57 19.63 -2.21
N GLY A 230 30.83 20.80 -1.62
CA GLY A 230 31.89 21.70 -2.06
C GLY A 230 31.46 22.79 -3.05
N HIS A 231 30.20 22.83 -3.45
CA HIS A 231 29.71 23.87 -4.37
C HIS A 231 29.56 25.21 -3.66
N PRO A 232 30.13 26.30 -4.22
CA PRO A 232 30.00 27.64 -3.64
C PRO A 232 28.58 28.20 -3.84
N LEU A 233 28.13 28.94 -2.85
CA LEU A 233 26.90 29.74 -3.02
C LEU A 233 27.22 30.97 -3.89
N PRO A 234 26.26 31.47 -4.70
CA PRO A 234 26.43 32.71 -5.45
C PRO A 234 26.70 33.87 -4.47
N PRO A 235 27.47 34.88 -4.88
CA PRO A 235 27.78 36.02 -4.02
C PRO A 235 26.48 36.65 -3.54
N SER A 236 26.46 37.12 -2.28
CA SER A 236 25.33 37.86 -1.73
C SER A 236 25.20 39.14 -2.56
N GLY A 237 24.13 39.27 -3.33
CA GLY A 237 23.85 40.53 -4.04
C GLY A 237 23.82 41.69 -3.05
N PRO A 238 24.12 42.91 -3.47
CA PRO A 238 24.17 44.05 -2.56
C PRO A 238 22.84 44.18 -1.80
N SER A 239 22.95 44.24 -0.50
CA SER A 239 21.84 44.60 0.39
C SER A 239 21.31 45.94 -0.12
N ASN A 240 20.09 45.99 -0.60
CA ASN A 240 19.42 47.28 -0.84
C ASN A 240 19.31 48.01 0.50
N GLY A 241 20.36 48.75 0.82
CA GLY A 241 20.33 49.75 1.85
C GLY A 241 19.25 50.77 1.49
N ASN A 242 18.26 50.80 2.32
CA ASN A 242 17.22 51.84 2.31
C ASN A 242 17.88 53.19 2.45
N GLY A 243 18.19 53.83 1.32
CA GLY A 243 18.58 55.24 1.29
C GLY A 243 17.35 56.11 1.61
N GLY A 244 17.26 56.56 2.85
CA GLY A 244 16.31 57.61 3.20
C GLY A 244 16.57 58.87 2.37
N PRO A 245 15.55 59.68 2.07
CA PRO A 245 15.70 60.89 1.29
C PRO A 245 16.50 61.94 2.07
N PRO A 246 17.36 62.75 1.42
CA PRO A 246 18.00 63.90 2.06
C PRO A 246 16.96 64.98 2.32
N ALA A 247 17.16 65.63 3.46
CA ALA A 247 16.37 66.77 3.90
C ALA A 247 16.47 68.01 2.96
#